data_b60b2aebee438ea39f5ff5e719935bf0
#
_entry.id   b60b2aebee438ea39f5ff5e719935bf0
#
_cell.length_a   1.000
_cell.length_b   1.000
_cell.length_c   1.000
_cell.angle_alpha   90.00
_cell.angle_beta   90.00
_cell.angle_gamma   90.00
#
_symmetry.space_group_name_H-M   'P 1'
#
loop_
_entity.id
_entity.type
_entity.pdbx_description
1 polymer ?
#
loop_
_entity_poly.entity_id
_entity_poly.type
_entity_poly.pdbx_seq_one_letter_code
_entity_poly.pdbx_strand_id
1 'polypeptide(L)'
;DDYIANVQDELVAACKVTQGAVRSYYATSSGKLITGWVKYEDNGDKTAMNTIEENVDLSGEDWYVNCQGRKAKVNSIFSYITQPYEDPQTGGQIFTVAQEVKYKDVLMGVVAMDIDAAQLENYIRNIRILNTGFAMLIDADGNIVIDSDKNTFADGNVTGLEFWTPISGELKSLEEQKSALEEAGDESASDITLE
;
A
#
# COMPACT_ATOMS: atom_id res chain seq x y z
N ASP A 1 26.34 -12.26 -3.01
CA ASP A 1 25.90 -12.51 -1.62
C ASP A 1 25.70 -11.21 -0.85
N ASP A 2 26.62 -10.23 -0.90
CA ASP A 2 26.50 -8.94 -0.18
C ASP A 2 25.26 -8.13 -0.62
N TYR A 3 24.86 -8.20 -1.89
CA TYR A 3 23.66 -7.50 -2.39
C TYR A 3 22.38 -8.01 -1.73
N ILE A 4 22.20 -9.33 -1.61
CA ILE A 4 21.01 -9.92 -0.99
C ILE A 4 20.95 -9.59 0.50
N ALA A 5 22.09 -9.65 1.21
CA ALA A 5 22.15 -9.28 2.62
C ALA A 5 21.75 -7.81 2.83
N ASN A 6 22.21 -6.90 1.98
CA ASN A 6 21.82 -5.49 2.03
C ASN A 6 20.32 -5.31 1.80
N VAL A 7 19.73 -6.04 0.83
CA VAL A 7 18.27 -6.00 0.59
C VAL A 7 17.49 -6.50 1.81
N GLN A 8 17.93 -7.59 2.44
CA GLN A 8 17.30 -8.09 3.66
C GLN A 8 17.32 -7.08 4.80
N ASP A 9 18.46 -6.43 5.02
CA ASP A 9 18.61 -5.40 6.05
C ASP A 9 17.71 -4.18 5.79
N GLU A 10 17.60 -3.74 4.54
CA GLU A 10 16.72 -2.63 4.13
C GLU A 10 15.24 -2.98 4.32
N LEU A 11 14.83 -4.20 3.96
CA LEU A 11 13.45 -4.68 4.18
C LEU A 11 13.11 -4.70 5.67
N VAL A 12 13.99 -5.24 6.51
CA VAL A 12 13.80 -5.23 7.97
C VAL A 12 13.77 -3.79 8.51
N ALA A 13 14.65 -2.91 8.02
CA ALA A 13 14.67 -1.51 8.43
C ALA A 13 13.36 -0.78 8.06
N ALA A 14 12.82 -1.05 6.87
CA ALA A 14 11.53 -0.51 6.43
C ALA A 14 10.39 -0.91 7.39
N CYS A 15 10.33 -2.19 7.80
CA CYS A 15 9.36 -2.64 8.80
C CYS A 15 9.54 -1.98 10.17
N LYS A 16 10.78 -1.68 10.57
CA LYS A 16 11.04 -1.03 11.88
C LYS A 16 10.52 0.40 11.94
N VAL A 17 10.55 1.12 10.84
CA VAL A 17 10.20 2.55 10.80
C VAL A 17 8.77 2.81 10.34
N THR A 18 8.13 1.84 9.70
CA THR A 18 6.75 1.97 9.21
C THR A 18 5.77 1.47 10.26
N GLN A 19 4.92 2.36 10.73
CA GLN A 19 3.88 1.98 11.69
C GLN A 19 2.87 1.04 11.03
N GLY A 20 2.57 -0.08 11.70
CA GLY A 20 1.65 -1.09 11.19
C GLY A 20 2.27 -2.07 10.20
N ALA A 21 3.52 -1.90 9.81
CA ALA A 21 4.19 -2.86 8.93
C ALA A 21 4.30 -4.24 9.58
N VAL A 22 3.83 -5.25 8.86
CA VAL A 22 3.89 -6.67 9.26
C VAL A 22 5.12 -7.32 8.64
N ARG A 23 5.25 -7.21 7.32
CA ARG A 23 6.36 -7.74 6.52
C ARG A 23 6.64 -6.83 5.34
N SER A 24 7.85 -6.89 4.84
CA SER A 24 8.23 -6.27 3.57
C SER A 24 8.89 -7.29 2.65
N TYR A 25 8.78 -7.07 1.35
CA TYR A 25 9.16 -8.02 0.32
C TYR A 25 9.96 -7.36 -0.79
N TYR A 26 10.87 -8.13 -1.36
CA TYR A 26 11.37 -7.90 -2.70
C TYR A 26 11.23 -9.19 -3.51
N ALA A 27 10.28 -9.20 -4.43
CA ALA A 27 10.07 -10.28 -5.38
C ALA A 27 10.82 -9.96 -6.67
N THR A 28 11.87 -10.70 -6.97
CA THR A 28 12.64 -10.49 -8.20
C THR A 28 11.89 -11.02 -9.43
N SER A 29 12.15 -10.45 -10.59
CA SER A 29 11.61 -10.97 -11.87
C SER A 29 12.10 -12.38 -12.22
N SER A 30 13.11 -12.88 -11.51
CA SER A 30 13.65 -14.24 -11.67
C SER A 30 13.03 -15.28 -10.73
N GLY A 31 11.99 -14.90 -9.95
CA GLY A 31 11.27 -15.83 -9.07
C GLY A 31 11.91 -16.02 -7.68
N LYS A 32 12.73 -15.07 -7.24
CA LYS A 32 13.25 -15.06 -5.88
C LYS A 32 12.41 -14.11 -5.03
N LEU A 33 11.92 -14.58 -3.88
CA LEU A 33 11.22 -13.78 -2.89
C LEU A 33 12.12 -13.58 -1.65
N ILE A 34 12.43 -12.34 -1.36
CA ILE A 34 13.18 -11.92 -0.18
C ILE A 34 12.19 -11.24 0.75
N THR A 35 12.07 -11.72 1.99
CA THR A 35 11.14 -11.17 2.99
C THR A 35 11.91 -10.69 4.20
N GLY A 36 11.52 -9.53 4.73
CA GLY A 36 12.04 -8.98 5.98
C GLY A 36 10.91 -8.57 6.92
N TRP A 37 11.04 -8.85 8.21
CA TRP A 37 10.09 -8.41 9.24
C TRP A 37 10.73 -8.26 10.61
N VAL A 38 9.95 -7.77 11.55
CA VAL A 38 10.35 -7.64 12.95
C VAL A 38 9.43 -8.51 13.80
N LYS A 39 10.02 -9.48 14.50
CA LYS A 39 9.30 -10.25 15.51
C LYS A 39 9.38 -9.52 16.85
N TYR A 40 8.23 -9.33 17.47
CA TYR A 40 8.13 -8.79 18.83
C TYR A 40 8.04 -9.94 19.80
N GLU A 41 8.94 -9.97 20.77
CA GLU A 41 8.96 -10.99 21.83
C GLU A 41 8.11 -10.52 23.02
N ASP A 42 7.64 -11.46 23.85
CA ASP A 42 6.77 -11.16 25.00
C ASP A 42 7.41 -10.21 26.02
N ASN A 43 8.74 -10.16 26.09
CA ASN A 43 9.51 -9.25 26.95
C ASN A 43 9.69 -7.84 26.34
N GLY A 44 9.13 -7.59 25.15
CA GLY A 44 9.25 -6.32 24.44
C GLY A 44 10.48 -6.19 23.54
N ASP A 45 11.34 -7.20 23.50
CA ASP A 45 12.47 -7.21 22.57
C ASP A 45 12.00 -7.35 21.12
N LYS A 46 12.83 -6.84 20.20
CA LYS A 46 12.58 -6.84 18.76
C LYS A 46 13.67 -7.62 18.05
N THR A 47 13.30 -8.72 17.43
CA THR A 47 14.22 -9.54 16.64
C THR A 47 14.01 -9.30 15.15
N ALA A 48 15.07 -8.94 14.43
CA ALA A 48 15.09 -8.87 12.99
C ALA A 48 14.99 -10.28 12.39
N MET A 49 14.06 -10.46 11.49
CA MET A 49 13.81 -11.74 10.82
C MET A 49 13.82 -11.53 9.32
N ASN A 50 14.32 -12.50 8.59
CA ASN A 50 14.29 -12.51 7.13
C ASN A 50 14.25 -13.95 6.58
N THR A 51 13.75 -14.09 5.35
CA THR A 51 13.81 -15.33 4.57
C THR A 51 14.15 -15.03 3.12
N ILE A 52 14.64 -16.07 2.45
CA ILE A 52 14.83 -16.08 1.00
C ILE A 52 14.21 -17.37 0.49
N GLU A 53 13.32 -17.23 -0.46
CA GLU A 53 12.69 -18.34 -1.16
C GLU A 53 13.04 -18.24 -2.65
N GLU A 54 13.33 -19.38 -3.28
CA GLU A 54 13.68 -19.44 -4.69
C GLU A 54 12.62 -20.21 -5.48
N ASN A 55 12.45 -19.86 -6.76
CA ASN A 55 11.46 -20.44 -7.65
C ASN A 55 10.01 -20.29 -7.14
N VAL A 56 9.72 -19.16 -6.52
CA VAL A 56 8.38 -18.85 -6.02
C VAL A 56 7.48 -18.47 -7.19
N ASP A 57 6.33 -19.11 -7.29
CA ASP A 57 5.28 -18.71 -8.22
C ASP A 57 4.39 -17.66 -7.57
N LEU A 58 4.52 -16.42 -8.03
CA LEU A 58 3.74 -15.26 -7.58
C LEU A 58 2.64 -14.87 -8.59
N SER A 59 2.35 -15.72 -9.56
CA SER A 59 1.32 -15.42 -10.57
C SER A 59 -0.10 -15.32 -10.00
N GLY A 60 -0.34 -15.88 -8.82
CA GLY A 60 -1.59 -15.78 -8.08
C GLY A 60 -1.64 -14.63 -7.06
N GLU A 61 -0.53 -13.94 -6.84
CA GLU A 61 -0.45 -12.88 -5.84
C GLU A 61 -0.92 -11.54 -6.41
N ASP A 62 -2.05 -11.04 -5.88
CA ASP A 62 -2.70 -9.81 -6.35
C ASP A 62 -1.74 -8.61 -6.36
N TRP A 63 -1.00 -8.40 -5.27
CA TRP A 63 -0.03 -7.31 -5.14
C TRP A 63 1.11 -7.39 -6.15
N TYR A 64 1.52 -8.61 -6.55
CA TYR A 64 2.61 -8.81 -7.50
C TYR A 64 2.15 -8.61 -8.95
N VAL A 65 1.00 -9.20 -9.30
CA VAL A 65 0.49 -9.17 -10.68
C VAL A 65 -0.06 -7.79 -11.03
N ASN A 66 -0.89 -7.23 -10.16
CA ASN A 66 -1.63 -6.00 -10.46
C ASN A 66 -0.81 -4.71 -10.29
N CYS A 67 0.36 -4.74 -9.65
CA CYS A 67 1.22 -3.56 -9.64
C CYS A 67 2.07 -3.40 -10.91
N GLN A 68 2.27 -4.48 -11.68
CA GLN A 68 3.11 -4.46 -12.86
C GLN A 68 2.50 -3.64 -14.00
N GLY A 69 3.31 -2.81 -14.63
CA GLY A 69 2.87 -1.91 -15.70
C GLY A 69 2.10 -0.67 -15.22
N ARG A 70 1.81 -0.56 -13.93
CA ARG A 70 1.20 0.64 -13.34
C ARG A 70 2.29 1.66 -13.05
N LYS A 71 2.04 2.92 -13.42
CA LYS A 71 2.84 4.03 -12.94
C LYS A 71 2.42 4.36 -11.51
N ALA A 72 3.38 4.61 -10.63
CA ALA A 72 3.06 5.18 -9.32
C ALA A 72 2.29 6.50 -9.55
N LYS A 73 1.18 6.68 -8.84
CA LYS A 73 0.50 7.98 -8.84
C LYS A 73 1.44 9.01 -8.23
N VAL A 74 1.44 10.21 -8.77
CA VAL A 74 2.32 11.29 -8.27
C VAL A 74 2.03 11.52 -6.79
N ASN A 75 3.08 11.76 -6.02
CA ASN A 75 3.08 11.77 -4.55
C ASN A 75 2.75 10.43 -3.86
N SER A 76 2.61 9.34 -4.63
CA SER A 76 2.56 8.00 -4.08
C SER A 76 3.84 7.25 -4.44
N ILE A 77 4.50 6.69 -3.45
CA ILE A 77 5.63 5.77 -3.66
C ILE A 77 5.17 4.38 -4.12
N PHE A 78 3.85 4.13 -4.07
CA PHE A 78 3.26 2.83 -4.43
C PHE A 78 2.37 2.96 -5.65
N SER A 79 2.50 2.01 -6.57
CA SER A 79 1.65 1.92 -7.76
C SER A 79 0.39 1.11 -7.54
N TYR A 80 0.35 0.29 -6.50
CA TYR A 80 -0.76 -0.60 -6.21
C TYR A 80 -0.97 -0.78 -4.70
N ILE A 81 -2.23 -0.86 -4.30
CA ILE A 81 -2.67 -1.18 -2.94
C ILE A 81 -3.79 -2.21 -3.08
N THR A 82 -3.67 -3.34 -2.39
CA THR A 82 -4.71 -4.39 -2.38
C THR A 82 -5.90 -3.95 -1.55
N GLN A 83 -7.05 -4.58 -1.76
CA GLN A 83 -8.10 -4.60 -0.74
C GLN A 83 -7.60 -5.37 0.49
N PRO A 84 -8.15 -5.11 1.70
CA PRO A 84 -7.83 -5.90 2.87
C PRO A 84 -8.14 -7.39 2.66
N TYR A 85 -7.22 -8.25 3.10
CA TYR A 85 -7.37 -9.71 3.03
C TYR A 85 -6.78 -10.37 4.30
N GLU A 86 -7.14 -11.63 4.53
CA GLU A 86 -6.63 -12.38 5.66
C GLU A 86 -5.20 -12.84 5.42
N ASP A 87 -4.29 -12.47 6.32
CA ASP A 87 -2.91 -12.94 6.29
C ASP A 87 -2.85 -14.44 6.58
N PRO A 88 -2.38 -15.28 5.65
CA PRO A 88 -2.36 -16.73 5.84
C PRO A 88 -1.41 -17.17 6.97
N GLN A 89 -0.50 -16.32 7.43
CA GLN A 89 0.46 -16.66 8.50
C GLN A 89 -0.06 -16.29 9.89
N THR A 90 -0.79 -15.18 10.01
CA THR A 90 -1.24 -14.66 11.32
C THR A 90 -2.74 -14.74 11.51
N GLY A 91 -3.52 -14.88 10.44
CA GLY A 91 -4.98 -14.81 10.46
C GLY A 91 -5.53 -13.40 10.67
N GLY A 92 -4.65 -12.39 10.76
CA GLY A 92 -5.03 -10.98 10.86
C GLY A 92 -5.43 -10.39 9.52
N GLN A 93 -6.16 -9.27 9.54
CA GLN A 93 -6.47 -8.54 8.31
C GLN A 93 -5.29 -7.63 7.95
N ILE A 94 -4.79 -7.76 6.73
CA ILE A 94 -3.73 -6.94 6.16
C ILE A 94 -4.16 -6.38 4.81
N PHE A 95 -3.48 -5.33 4.35
CA PHE A 95 -3.45 -4.93 2.95
C PHE A 95 -2.00 -4.75 2.53
N THR A 96 -1.71 -4.97 1.25
CA THR A 96 -0.36 -4.87 0.71
C THR A 96 -0.23 -3.64 -0.18
N VAL A 97 0.80 -2.85 0.08
CA VAL A 97 1.23 -1.77 -0.82
C VAL A 97 2.39 -2.28 -1.66
N ALA A 98 2.38 -2.04 -2.96
CA ALA A 98 3.37 -2.58 -3.89
C ALA A 98 3.82 -1.55 -4.93
N GLN A 99 5.09 -1.70 -5.35
CA GLN A 99 5.71 -0.89 -6.39
C GLN A 99 6.61 -1.75 -7.26
N GLU A 100 6.46 -1.65 -8.59
CA GLU A 100 7.43 -2.26 -9.49
C GLU A 100 8.78 -1.53 -9.44
N VAL A 101 9.85 -2.32 -9.56
CA VAL A 101 11.23 -1.84 -9.64
C VAL A 101 11.74 -2.08 -11.04
N LYS A 102 12.07 -1.01 -11.75
CA LYS A 102 12.64 -1.06 -13.12
C LYS A 102 14.05 -0.49 -13.16
N TYR A 103 14.85 -1.06 -14.03
CA TYR A 103 16.14 -0.52 -14.42
C TYR A 103 16.19 -0.44 -15.95
N LYS A 104 16.33 0.76 -16.51
CA LYS A 104 16.30 1.02 -17.96
C LYS A 104 15.08 0.37 -18.64
N ASP A 105 13.89 0.58 -18.06
CA ASP A 105 12.61 0.03 -18.49
C ASP A 105 12.46 -1.50 -18.41
N VAL A 106 13.45 -2.21 -17.89
CA VAL A 106 13.38 -3.65 -17.64
C VAL A 106 12.88 -3.88 -16.22
N LEU A 107 11.83 -4.70 -16.06
CA LEU A 107 11.32 -5.10 -14.74
C LEU A 107 12.38 -5.93 -14.01
N MET A 108 12.84 -5.43 -12.89
CA MET A 108 13.78 -6.11 -11.98
C MET A 108 13.01 -6.91 -10.93
N GLY A 109 11.83 -6.46 -10.56
CA GLY A 109 10.99 -7.07 -9.55
C GLY A 109 9.93 -6.13 -9.01
N VAL A 110 9.35 -6.53 -7.89
CA VAL A 110 8.35 -5.76 -7.15
C VAL A 110 8.78 -5.67 -5.70
N VAL A 111 8.79 -4.47 -5.13
CA VAL A 111 8.87 -4.26 -3.68
C VAL A 111 7.45 -4.12 -3.14
N ALA A 112 7.20 -4.72 -1.98
CA ALA A 112 5.89 -4.65 -1.35
C ALA A 112 6.00 -4.66 0.17
N MET A 113 4.92 -4.23 0.85
CA MET A 113 4.84 -4.24 2.30
C MET A 113 3.41 -4.55 2.73
N ASP A 114 3.27 -5.51 3.64
CA ASP A 114 2.02 -5.79 4.32
C ASP A 114 1.84 -4.83 5.50
N ILE A 115 0.69 -4.22 5.56
CA ILE A 115 0.28 -3.32 6.63
C ILE A 115 -0.90 -3.94 7.38
N ASP A 116 -0.82 -3.95 8.69
CA ASP A 116 -1.91 -4.39 9.58
C ASP A 116 -3.11 -3.45 9.45
N ALA A 117 -4.21 -3.96 8.89
CA ALA A 117 -5.43 -3.19 8.69
C ALA A 117 -6.06 -2.75 10.03
N ALA A 118 -5.92 -3.53 11.09
CA ALA A 118 -6.45 -3.18 12.41
C ALA A 118 -5.71 -1.98 13.03
N GLN A 119 -4.42 -1.84 12.78
CA GLN A 119 -3.68 -0.66 13.26
C GLN A 119 -4.08 0.60 12.51
N LEU A 120 -4.27 0.53 11.19
CA LEU A 120 -4.78 1.64 10.41
C LEU A 120 -6.23 1.98 10.80
N GLU A 121 -7.08 0.97 11.02
CA GLU A 121 -8.43 1.15 11.54
C GLU A 121 -8.41 1.89 12.88
N ASN A 122 -7.57 1.47 13.82
CA ASN A 122 -7.42 2.13 15.12
C ASN A 122 -6.94 3.58 14.97
N TYR A 123 -6.02 3.84 14.06
CA TYR A 123 -5.56 5.21 13.79
C TYR A 123 -6.71 6.09 13.28
N ILE A 124 -7.45 5.63 12.28
CA ILE A 124 -8.58 6.36 11.70
C ILE A 124 -9.70 6.55 12.72
N ARG A 125 -10.01 5.54 13.53
CA ARG A 125 -11.01 5.61 14.62
C ARG A 125 -10.67 6.66 15.69
N ASN A 126 -9.40 6.95 15.89
CA ASN A 126 -8.93 7.94 16.85
C ASN A 126 -8.90 9.36 16.29
N ILE A 127 -9.09 9.54 15.00
CA ILE A 127 -9.24 10.88 14.40
C ILE A 127 -10.56 11.48 14.92
N ARG A 128 -10.44 12.60 15.62
CA ARG A 128 -11.59 13.35 16.13
C ARG A 128 -11.78 14.62 15.33
N ILE A 129 -12.93 14.72 14.68
CA ILE A 129 -13.32 15.90 13.91
C ILE A 129 -14.48 16.56 14.66
N LEU A 130 -14.22 17.62 15.41
CA LEU A 130 -15.21 18.27 16.27
C LEU A 130 -15.84 17.27 17.26
N ASN A 131 -17.14 17.37 17.50
CA ASN A 131 -17.86 16.56 18.50
C ASN A 131 -18.57 15.33 17.88
N THR A 132 -18.87 15.37 16.60
CA THR A 132 -19.71 14.36 15.90
C THR A 132 -19.11 13.88 14.59
N GLY A 133 -17.97 14.42 14.17
CA GLY A 133 -17.32 14.01 12.95
C GLY A 133 -16.61 12.66 13.10
N PHE A 134 -16.55 11.92 12.03
CA PHE A 134 -15.84 10.65 11.90
C PHE A 134 -14.91 10.68 10.68
N ALA A 135 -13.97 9.76 10.63
CA ALA A 135 -13.07 9.58 9.51
C ALA A 135 -13.29 8.21 8.85
N MET A 136 -13.11 8.14 7.55
CA MET A 136 -13.11 6.89 6.79
C MET A 136 -11.99 6.92 5.76
N LEU A 137 -11.52 5.74 5.36
CA LEU A 137 -10.63 5.56 4.24
C LEU A 137 -11.44 4.97 3.08
N ILE A 138 -11.39 5.65 1.94
CA ILE A 138 -12.13 5.29 0.73
C ILE A 138 -11.11 5.16 -0.40
N ASP A 139 -11.22 4.13 -1.23
CA ASP A 139 -10.40 4.00 -2.43
C ASP A 139 -10.92 4.89 -3.59
N ALA A 140 -10.16 4.92 -4.70
CA ALA A 140 -10.51 5.73 -5.86
C ALA A 140 -11.83 5.31 -6.55
N ASP A 141 -12.27 4.08 -6.33
CA ASP A 141 -13.52 3.52 -6.86
C ASP A 141 -14.71 3.74 -5.91
N GLY A 142 -14.48 4.42 -4.78
CA GLY A 142 -15.50 4.72 -3.78
C GLY A 142 -15.81 3.58 -2.82
N ASN A 143 -14.97 2.54 -2.77
CA ASN A 143 -15.14 1.49 -1.78
C ASN A 143 -14.59 1.94 -0.43
N ILE A 144 -15.33 1.66 0.64
CA ILE A 144 -14.90 1.95 2.00
C ILE A 144 -13.90 0.87 2.42
N VAL A 145 -12.64 1.26 2.55
CA VAL A 145 -11.56 0.38 3.03
C VAL A 145 -11.60 0.30 4.55
N ILE A 146 -11.82 1.43 5.22
CA ILE A 146 -11.93 1.51 6.68
C ILE A 146 -13.02 2.51 7.05
N ASP A 147 -13.95 2.08 7.90
CA ASP A 147 -14.99 2.92 8.50
C ASP A 147 -14.80 2.98 10.01
N SER A 148 -14.65 4.18 10.55
CA SER A 148 -14.58 4.38 12.01
C SER A 148 -15.92 4.20 12.71
N ASP A 149 -17.04 4.30 11.97
CA ASP A 149 -18.39 4.04 12.45
C ASP A 149 -19.03 2.91 11.64
N LYS A 150 -18.85 1.67 12.09
CA LYS A 150 -19.22 0.42 11.40
C LYS A 150 -20.69 0.32 10.91
N ASN A 151 -21.53 1.30 11.21
CA ASN A 151 -22.95 1.27 10.87
C ASN A 151 -23.38 2.38 9.93
N THR A 152 -22.46 3.27 9.50
CA THR A 152 -22.83 4.47 8.74
C THR A 152 -23.16 4.14 7.27
N PHE A 153 -22.45 3.18 6.68
CA PHE A 153 -22.60 2.84 5.26
C PHE A 153 -22.65 1.32 5.05
N ALA A 154 -23.86 0.78 5.11
CA ALA A 154 -24.09 -0.68 5.05
C ALA A 154 -23.62 -1.34 3.74
N ASP A 155 -23.55 -0.58 2.64
CA ASP A 155 -23.22 -1.11 1.31
C ASP A 155 -21.69 -1.15 1.04
N GLY A 156 -20.88 -0.63 1.96
CA GLY A 156 -19.40 -0.62 1.82
C GLY A 156 -18.88 0.22 0.64
N ASN A 157 -19.74 1.04 0.02
CA ASN A 157 -19.38 1.88 -1.12
C ASN A 157 -20.12 3.22 -1.06
N VAL A 158 -19.45 4.30 -1.46
CA VAL A 158 -19.97 5.68 -1.39
C VAL A 158 -20.36 6.27 -2.74
N THR A 159 -20.22 5.54 -3.84
CA THR A 159 -20.45 6.08 -5.19
C THR A 159 -21.86 6.59 -5.44
N GLY A 160 -22.86 6.08 -4.71
CA GLY A 160 -24.25 6.54 -4.77
C GLY A 160 -24.57 7.71 -3.83
N LEU A 161 -23.62 8.21 -3.06
CA LEU A 161 -23.87 9.25 -2.07
C LEU A 161 -23.59 10.63 -2.64
N GLU A 162 -24.43 11.60 -2.27
CA GLU A 162 -24.39 12.97 -2.80
C GLU A 162 -23.05 13.66 -2.58
N PHE A 163 -22.40 13.42 -1.44
CA PHE A 163 -21.10 14.02 -1.13
C PHE A 163 -19.95 13.46 -2.00
N TRP A 164 -20.08 12.22 -2.50
CA TRP A 164 -19.03 11.58 -3.29
C TRP A 164 -18.91 12.14 -4.72
N THR A 165 -20.02 12.53 -5.30
CA THR A 165 -20.06 13.03 -6.68
C THR A 165 -19.08 14.18 -6.94
N PRO A 166 -19.05 15.27 -6.13
CA PRO A 166 -18.08 16.35 -6.33
C PRO A 166 -16.64 15.87 -6.08
N ILE A 167 -16.40 15.05 -5.06
CA ILE A 167 -15.06 14.56 -4.71
C ILE A 167 -14.50 13.69 -5.86
N SER A 168 -15.28 12.73 -6.36
CA SER A 168 -14.85 11.86 -7.46
C SER A 168 -14.62 12.63 -8.76
N GLY A 169 -15.42 13.66 -9.02
CA GLY A 169 -15.24 14.55 -10.18
C GLY A 169 -13.94 15.36 -10.11
N GLU A 170 -13.61 15.86 -8.93
CA GLU A 170 -12.37 16.59 -8.70
C GLU A 170 -11.14 15.69 -8.77
N LEU A 171 -11.19 14.51 -8.14
CA LEU A 171 -10.14 13.49 -8.24
C LEU A 171 -9.85 13.13 -9.70
N LYS A 172 -10.89 12.88 -10.50
CA LYS A 172 -10.74 12.55 -11.91
C LYS A 172 -10.13 13.71 -12.70
N SER A 173 -10.58 14.95 -12.47
CA SER A 173 -10.01 16.13 -13.10
C SER A 173 -8.53 16.31 -12.78
N LEU A 174 -8.14 16.10 -11.53
CA LEU A 174 -6.74 16.15 -11.10
C LEU A 174 -5.89 15.05 -11.74
N GLU A 175 -6.41 13.82 -11.82
CA GLU A 175 -5.74 12.73 -12.51
C GLU A 175 -5.52 13.01 -14.00
N GLU A 176 -6.51 13.60 -14.68
CA GLU A 176 -6.41 13.99 -16.09
C GLU A 176 -5.37 15.12 -16.30
N GLN A 177 -5.39 16.17 -15.46
CA GLN A 177 -4.40 17.26 -15.52
C GLN A 177 -2.98 16.76 -15.32
N LYS A 178 -2.81 15.89 -14.35
CA LYS A 178 -1.56 15.30 -13.98
C LYS A 178 -1.00 14.41 -15.09
N SER A 179 -1.83 13.53 -15.66
CA SER A 179 -1.44 12.70 -16.81
C SER A 179 -1.00 13.54 -18.00
N ALA A 180 -1.68 14.67 -18.26
CA ALA A 180 -1.31 15.58 -19.33
C ALA A 180 0.05 16.26 -19.11
N LEU A 181 0.37 16.65 -17.87
CA LEU A 181 1.67 17.22 -17.51
C LEU A 181 2.79 16.19 -17.57
N GLU A 182 2.54 14.97 -17.09
CA GLU A 182 3.49 13.87 -17.19
C GLU A 182 3.82 13.50 -18.65
N GLU A 183 2.81 13.47 -19.51
CA GLU A 183 3.02 13.25 -20.96
C GLU A 183 3.81 14.38 -21.63
N ALA A 184 3.66 15.60 -21.12
CA ALA A 184 4.44 16.75 -21.56
C ALA A 184 5.86 16.81 -20.98
N GLY A 185 6.19 15.93 -20.03
CA GLY A 185 7.48 15.94 -19.31
C GLY A 185 7.64 17.14 -18.36
N ASP A 186 6.53 17.69 -17.88
CA ASP A 186 6.49 18.85 -16.99
C ASP A 186 6.64 18.39 -15.53
N GLU A 187 7.71 18.83 -14.85
CA GLU A 187 7.99 18.50 -13.46
C GLU A 187 6.91 19.02 -12.49
N SER A 188 6.11 20.01 -12.87
CA SER A 188 5.01 20.53 -12.04
C SER A 188 3.85 19.53 -11.84
N ALA A 189 3.83 18.41 -12.56
CA ALA A 189 2.92 17.31 -12.31
C ALA A 189 3.02 16.81 -10.85
N SER A 190 4.19 16.93 -10.21
CA SER A 190 4.42 16.56 -8.81
C SER A 190 3.72 17.49 -7.81
N ASP A 191 3.36 18.70 -8.21
CA ASP A 191 2.80 19.71 -7.31
C ASP A 191 1.26 19.70 -7.30
N ILE A 192 0.63 18.86 -8.12
CA ILE A 192 -0.82 18.72 -8.14
C ILE A 192 -1.27 17.91 -6.92
N THR A 193 -1.92 18.58 -5.99
CA THR A 193 -2.52 18.02 -4.77
C THR A 193 -3.96 18.46 -4.63
N LEU A 194 -4.78 17.66 -3.95
CA LEU A 194 -6.08 18.10 -3.44
C LEU A 194 -5.85 19.05 -2.25
N GLU A 195 -6.42 20.25 -2.31
CA GLU A 195 -6.53 21.16 -1.17
C GLU A 195 -7.77 20.85 -0.31
#